data_474a5df2789114a4893a48ad8f995aa3
#
_entry.id   474a5df2789114a4893a48ad8f995aa3
#
_cell.length_a   1.000
_cell.length_b   1.000
_cell.length_c   1.000
_cell.angle_alpha   90.00
_cell.angle_beta   90.00
_cell.angle_gamma   90.00
#
_symmetry.space_group_name_H-M   'P 1'
#
loop_
_entity.id
_entity.type
_entity.pdbx_description
1 polymer ?
#
loop_
_entity_poly.entity_id
_entity_poly.type
_entity_poly.pdbx_seq_one_letter_code
_entity_poly.pdbx_strand_id
1 'polypeptide(L)'
;MSRFCLPRDIYHGKGCLEELKNLKGKKAILVVGGGSMKRQGFLDKAVNYLKEGGMEVQLFEGVEPDPSVETVMKGAEAMRAFEPDWIVAMGGGSPIDAAKAMWAFYEYPEISFEDLITPFSFPELRQKAKFAAIPTTSGTATEVTAFSVITNYQTGVKYPLADFNITPDVAIVDPDLVAGLPVKQVAYTGMDALTHAIEAYVSTLNGPFTDPLALQAIEMVLDYLPGSYKCDMVAREQMHYAQCLAGMAFSNALLGIVHSMAHKTGAAFSTGHIPHGCANAIYLPYVIKYNAKDAVAAKRYAEIARRMGLAGTSEQALINSLVEKIDEFNVRLNIPKTLKDFGINEEEFKEKVDKIAELAVGDARTGSNPRAIDPAAMAKLLTCTYYGTEVDF
;
A
#
# COMPACT_ATOMS: atom_id res chain seq x y z
N MET A 1 -22.13 13.55 0.11
CA MET A 1 -21.11 14.29 0.86
C MET A 1 -19.91 13.39 0.96
N SER A 2 -18.71 13.81 0.55
CA SER A 2 -17.46 13.05 0.64
C SER A 2 -16.62 13.55 1.82
N ARG A 3 -15.87 12.65 2.45
CA ARG A 3 -14.93 12.95 3.53
C ARG A 3 -13.50 12.80 3.00
N PHE A 4 -12.61 13.71 3.37
CA PHE A 4 -11.17 13.62 3.16
C PHE A 4 -10.50 13.54 4.53
N CYS A 5 -9.75 12.46 4.78
CA CYS A 5 -9.15 12.16 6.08
C CYS A 5 -7.66 11.89 5.94
N LEU A 6 -6.87 12.50 6.80
CA LEU A 6 -5.41 12.31 6.92
C LEU A 6 -5.03 12.27 8.40
N PRO A 7 -3.80 11.84 8.75
CA PRO A 7 -3.24 12.08 10.07
C PRO A 7 -3.30 13.55 10.45
N ARG A 8 -3.46 13.84 11.74
CA ARG A 8 -3.42 15.21 12.23
C ARG A 8 -2.08 15.89 11.92
N ASP A 9 -0.98 15.17 12.13
CA ASP A 9 0.37 15.66 11.90
C ASP A 9 1.17 14.67 11.04
N ILE A 10 1.87 15.21 10.06
CA ILE A 10 2.80 14.44 9.21
C ILE A 10 4.15 15.14 9.30
N TYR A 11 5.08 14.52 10.04
CA TYR A 11 6.47 14.96 10.11
C TYR A 11 7.27 14.29 8.99
N HIS A 12 8.08 15.06 8.29
CA HIS A 12 8.88 14.57 7.19
C HIS A 12 10.26 15.23 7.16
N GLY A 13 11.22 14.54 6.60
CA GLY A 13 12.62 14.99 6.51
C GLY A 13 13.58 14.13 7.31
N LYS A 14 14.86 14.18 6.94
CA LYS A 14 15.91 13.41 7.60
C LYS A 14 15.98 13.69 9.08
N GLY A 15 16.01 12.63 9.87
CA GLY A 15 16.09 12.70 11.32
C GLY A 15 14.77 13.04 12.01
N CYS A 16 13.66 13.18 11.28
CA CYS A 16 12.36 13.50 11.91
C CYS A 16 11.83 12.36 12.83
N LEU A 17 12.46 11.19 12.84
CA LEU A 17 12.22 10.16 13.86
C LEU A 17 12.35 10.73 15.28
N GLU A 18 13.16 11.79 15.46
CA GLU A 18 13.33 12.49 16.73
C GLU A 18 12.04 13.10 17.29
N GLU A 19 11.04 13.35 16.45
CA GLU A 19 9.73 13.84 16.87
C GLU A 19 9.01 12.92 17.87
N LEU A 20 9.43 11.65 17.96
CA LEU A 20 8.97 10.73 19.01
C LEU A 20 9.17 11.29 20.44
N LYS A 21 10.18 12.14 20.67
CA LYS A 21 10.41 12.82 21.96
C LYS A 21 9.30 13.81 22.32
N ASN A 22 8.60 14.31 21.31
CA ASN A 22 7.59 15.35 21.46
C ASN A 22 6.19 14.80 21.69
N LEU A 23 5.99 13.49 21.54
CA LEU A 23 4.74 12.82 21.87
C LEU A 23 4.47 12.94 23.38
N LYS A 24 3.26 13.30 23.75
CA LYS A 24 2.86 13.48 25.16
C LYS A 24 2.05 12.30 25.63
N GLY A 25 2.65 11.49 26.49
CA GLY A 25 2.07 10.27 27.05
C GLY A 25 2.91 9.75 28.22
N LYS A 26 2.50 8.60 28.74
CA LYS A 26 3.17 7.90 29.84
C LYS A 26 3.76 6.56 29.41
N LYS A 27 3.05 5.83 28.55
CA LYS A 27 3.41 4.49 28.12
C LYS A 27 3.26 4.36 26.59
N ALA A 28 4.29 3.89 25.92
CA ALA A 28 4.25 3.60 24.50
C ALA A 28 4.55 2.12 24.24
N ILE A 29 3.70 1.45 23.47
CA ILE A 29 4.04 0.15 22.88
C ILE A 29 4.57 0.36 21.46
N LEU A 30 5.78 -0.16 21.19
CA LEU A 30 6.42 -0.07 19.88
C LEU A 30 6.28 -1.39 19.13
N VAL A 31 5.44 -1.43 18.09
CA VAL A 31 5.16 -2.61 17.27
C VAL A 31 6.09 -2.62 16.06
N VAL A 32 6.83 -3.71 15.88
CA VAL A 32 7.80 -3.88 14.79
C VAL A 32 7.72 -5.26 14.15
N GLY A 33 8.10 -5.34 12.86
CA GLY A 33 8.18 -6.59 12.12
C GLY A 33 9.56 -7.24 12.22
N GLY A 34 10.14 -7.59 11.07
CA GLY A 34 11.45 -8.21 10.98
C GLY A 34 12.60 -7.34 11.49
N GLY A 35 13.77 -7.94 11.68
CA GLY A 35 14.90 -7.34 12.39
C GLY A 35 15.69 -6.24 11.64
N SER A 36 15.22 -5.69 10.51
CA SER A 36 15.96 -4.68 9.74
C SER A 36 16.22 -3.40 10.53
N MET A 37 15.21 -2.86 11.18
CA MET A 37 15.32 -1.62 11.97
C MET A 37 16.22 -1.81 13.19
N LYS A 38 16.20 -2.99 13.80
CA LYS A 38 17.10 -3.36 14.89
C LYS A 38 18.55 -3.43 14.41
N ARG A 39 18.81 -4.13 13.30
CA ARG A 39 20.16 -4.24 12.73
C ARG A 39 20.76 -2.90 12.28
N GLN A 40 19.93 -1.95 11.86
CA GLN A 40 20.34 -0.61 11.45
C GLN A 40 20.37 0.39 12.61
N GLY A 41 20.00 -0.03 13.83
CA GLY A 41 20.02 0.80 15.03
C GLY A 41 18.86 1.79 15.16
N PHE A 42 17.89 1.79 14.23
CA PHE A 42 16.74 2.69 14.29
C PHE A 42 15.72 2.30 15.34
N LEU A 43 15.59 0.99 15.63
CA LEU A 43 14.71 0.53 16.72
C LEU A 43 15.19 1.09 18.08
N ASP A 44 16.48 1.00 18.36
CA ASP A 44 17.04 1.52 19.61
C ASP A 44 16.91 3.04 19.70
N LYS A 45 17.09 3.76 18.57
CA LYS A 45 16.85 5.21 18.51
C LYS A 45 15.40 5.55 18.84
N ALA A 46 14.43 4.85 18.25
CA ALA A 46 13.01 5.09 18.52
C ALA A 46 12.66 4.85 19.99
N VAL A 47 13.15 3.76 20.59
CA VAL A 47 12.98 3.45 22.02
C VAL A 47 13.58 4.57 22.88
N ASN A 48 14.80 5.02 22.56
CA ASN A 48 15.46 6.07 23.32
C ASN A 48 14.71 7.41 23.21
N TYR A 49 14.24 7.79 22.03
CA TYR A 49 13.47 9.02 21.84
C TYR A 49 12.16 9.01 22.64
N LEU A 50 11.43 7.90 22.65
CA LEU A 50 10.22 7.76 23.48
C LEU A 50 10.54 7.87 24.99
N LYS A 51 11.65 7.26 25.45
CA LYS A 51 12.11 7.36 26.85
C LYS A 51 12.55 8.79 27.19
N GLU A 52 13.28 9.47 26.30
CA GLU A 52 13.64 10.87 26.46
C GLU A 52 12.40 11.79 26.52
N GLY A 53 11.32 11.42 25.83
CA GLY A 53 9.99 12.06 25.94
C GLY A 53 9.27 11.76 27.25
N GLY A 54 9.84 10.93 28.12
CA GLY A 54 9.30 10.60 29.46
C GLY A 54 8.39 9.40 29.48
N MET A 55 8.35 8.56 28.42
CA MET A 55 7.49 7.39 28.37
C MET A 55 8.19 6.11 28.81
N GLU A 56 7.45 5.24 29.50
CA GLU A 56 7.79 3.84 29.59
C GLU A 56 7.54 3.15 28.23
N VAL A 57 8.47 2.29 27.79
CA VAL A 57 8.39 1.67 26.46
C VAL A 57 8.38 0.17 26.54
N GLN A 58 7.39 -0.46 25.95
CA GLN A 58 7.35 -1.90 25.69
C GLN A 58 7.48 -2.20 24.20
N LEU A 59 8.23 -3.24 23.85
CA LEU A 59 8.34 -3.73 22.47
C LEU A 59 7.36 -4.86 22.21
N PHE A 60 6.74 -4.86 21.05
CA PHE A 60 6.08 -6.00 20.43
C PHE A 60 6.78 -6.29 19.11
N GLU A 61 7.60 -7.33 19.09
CA GLU A 61 8.46 -7.69 17.96
C GLU A 61 7.91 -8.90 17.18
N GLY A 62 8.34 -9.05 15.94
CA GLY A 62 8.12 -10.27 15.17
C GLY A 62 6.80 -10.33 14.41
N VAL A 63 6.18 -9.19 14.11
CA VAL A 63 5.05 -9.18 13.17
C VAL A 63 5.55 -9.71 11.83
N GLU A 64 4.95 -10.81 11.39
CA GLU A 64 5.26 -11.48 10.12
C GLU A 64 4.76 -10.69 8.90
N PRO A 65 5.35 -10.90 7.71
CA PRO A 65 4.74 -10.45 6.46
C PRO A 65 3.32 -11.04 6.31
N ASP A 66 2.39 -10.25 5.80
CA ASP A 66 0.97 -10.63 5.74
C ASP A 66 0.41 -11.04 7.12
N PRO A 67 0.30 -10.10 8.07
CA PRO A 67 0.06 -10.39 9.47
C PRO A 67 -1.23 -11.17 9.70
N SER A 68 -1.15 -12.15 10.59
CA SER A 68 -2.26 -13.03 10.94
C SER A 68 -3.22 -12.42 11.96
N VAL A 69 -4.45 -12.91 11.97
CA VAL A 69 -5.44 -12.62 13.04
C VAL A 69 -4.86 -12.99 14.40
N GLU A 70 -4.13 -14.13 14.48
CA GLU A 70 -3.51 -14.61 15.71
C GLU A 70 -2.44 -13.62 16.24
N THR A 71 -1.62 -13.06 15.38
CA THR A 71 -0.63 -12.02 15.76
C THR A 71 -1.32 -10.75 16.23
N VAL A 72 -2.39 -10.34 15.56
CA VAL A 72 -3.20 -9.18 15.99
C VAL A 72 -3.77 -9.41 17.42
N MET A 73 -4.35 -10.57 17.68
CA MET A 73 -4.93 -10.87 18.99
C MET A 73 -3.88 -10.93 20.10
N LYS A 74 -2.69 -11.51 19.85
CA LYS A 74 -1.55 -11.51 20.79
C LYS A 74 -1.07 -10.08 21.09
N GLY A 75 -0.97 -9.23 20.06
CA GLY A 75 -0.58 -7.83 20.26
C GLY A 75 -1.61 -7.05 21.07
N ALA A 76 -2.90 -7.24 20.81
CA ALA A 76 -3.96 -6.62 21.59
C ALA A 76 -3.94 -7.08 23.07
N GLU A 77 -3.62 -8.35 23.34
CA GLU A 77 -3.44 -8.86 24.71
C GLU A 77 -2.24 -8.20 25.41
N ALA A 78 -1.11 -8.07 24.71
CA ALA A 78 0.06 -7.35 25.22
C ALA A 78 -0.27 -5.88 25.52
N MET A 79 -1.06 -5.21 24.66
CA MET A 79 -1.53 -3.86 24.91
C MET A 79 -2.44 -3.76 26.13
N ARG A 80 -3.36 -4.72 26.34
CA ARG A 80 -4.22 -4.74 27.52
C ARG A 80 -3.43 -4.96 28.82
N ALA A 81 -2.36 -5.75 28.77
CA ALA A 81 -1.50 -5.98 29.95
C ALA A 81 -0.62 -4.77 30.28
N PHE A 82 -0.16 -4.04 29.27
CA PHE A 82 0.74 -2.88 29.44
C PHE A 82 0.00 -1.57 29.61
N GLU A 83 -1.21 -1.44 29.05
CA GLU A 83 -2.05 -0.23 29.04
C GLU A 83 -1.35 1.01 28.45
N PRO A 84 -0.86 0.95 27.19
CA PRO A 84 -0.23 2.09 26.53
C PRO A 84 -1.23 3.20 26.25
N ASP A 85 -0.78 4.45 26.34
CA ASP A 85 -1.49 5.63 25.83
C ASP A 85 -0.98 6.08 24.45
N TRP A 86 0.09 5.42 23.94
CA TRP A 86 0.56 5.50 22.57
C TRP A 86 0.87 4.13 22.00
N ILE A 87 0.33 3.87 20.80
CA ILE A 87 0.73 2.77 19.95
C ILE A 87 1.63 3.37 18.88
N VAL A 88 2.88 2.94 18.83
CA VAL A 88 3.86 3.37 17.82
C VAL A 88 4.16 2.15 16.95
N ALA A 89 3.93 2.26 15.65
CA ALA A 89 4.20 1.16 14.72
C ALA A 89 5.32 1.57 13.74
N MET A 90 6.40 0.77 13.66
CA MET A 90 7.54 1.03 12.80
C MET A 90 7.80 -0.14 11.86
N GLY A 91 7.75 0.10 10.56
CA GLY A 91 8.04 -0.91 9.56
C GLY A 91 7.46 -0.63 8.18
N GLY A 92 7.38 -1.65 7.36
CA GLY A 92 6.57 -1.61 6.14
C GLY A 92 5.07 -1.72 6.45
N GLY A 93 4.26 -2.12 5.47
CA GLY A 93 2.81 -2.25 5.67
C GLY A 93 2.43 -3.18 6.83
N SER A 94 3.03 -4.38 6.90
CA SER A 94 2.62 -5.44 7.83
C SER A 94 2.60 -5.04 9.31
N PRO A 95 3.67 -4.50 9.93
CA PRO A 95 3.61 -4.13 11.34
C PRO A 95 2.67 -2.94 11.62
N ILE A 96 2.52 -2.01 10.67
CA ILE A 96 1.60 -0.88 10.84
C ILE A 96 0.15 -1.37 10.71
N ASP A 97 -0.14 -2.23 9.75
CA ASP A 97 -1.46 -2.84 9.58
C ASP A 97 -1.86 -3.67 10.80
N ALA A 98 -0.95 -4.56 11.26
CA ALA A 98 -1.19 -5.33 12.48
C ALA A 98 -1.49 -4.42 13.68
N ALA A 99 -0.69 -3.38 13.90
CA ALA A 99 -0.87 -2.46 15.00
C ALA A 99 -2.19 -1.69 14.95
N LYS A 100 -2.66 -1.30 13.74
CA LYS A 100 -3.99 -0.69 13.56
C LYS A 100 -5.12 -1.63 13.97
N ALA A 101 -5.03 -2.91 13.59
CA ALA A 101 -6.01 -3.89 14.00
C ALA A 101 -5.91 -4.20 15.50
N MET A 102 -4.70 -4.34 16.04
CA MET A 102 -4.46 -4.50 17.49
C MET A 102 -5.11 -3.37 18.29
N TRP A 103 -5.05 -2.14 17.79
CA TRP A 103 -5.63 -0.96 18.44
C TRP A 103 -7.13 -1.11 18.68
N ALA A 104 -7.89 -1.62 17.71
CA ALA A 104 -9.32 -1.84 17.86
C ALA A 104 -9.61 -2.86 18.98
N PHE A 105 -8.92 -4.01 18.99
CA PHE A 105 -9.09 -5.05 20.01
C PHE A 105 -8.51 -4.68 21.39
N TYR A 106 -7.58 -3.73 21.46
CA TYR A 106 -7.10 -3.17 22.71
C TYR A 106 -8.16 -2.27 23.36
N GLU A 107 -8.80 -1.42 22.57
CA GLU A 107 -9.81 -0.49 23.09
C GLU A 107 -11.16 -1.17 23.35
N TYR A 108 -11.51 -2.15 22.50
CA TYR A 108 -12.78 -2.89 22.53
C TYR A 108 -12.56 -4.40 22.54
N PRO A 109 -12.23 -5.00 23.71
CA PRO A 109 -11.92 -6.42 23.79
C PRO A 109 -13.07 -7.36 23.45
N GLU A 110 -14.30 -6.86 23.47
CA GLU A 110 -15.52 -7.60 23.20
C GLU A 110 -15.85 -7.78 21.73
N ILE A 111 -15.24 -7.00 20.82
CA ILE A 111 -15.52 -7.13 19.40
C ILE A 111 -14.82 -8.36 18.80
N SER A 112 -15.44 -8.96 17.79
CA SER A 112 -14.84 -10.04 17.00
C SER A 112 -14.11 -9.52 15.78
N PHE A 113 -13.26 -10.34 15.17
CA PHE A 113 -12.60 -9.98 13.92
C PHE A 113 -13.64 -9.81 12.78
N GLU A 114 -14.69 -10.62 12.80
CA GLU A 114 -15.78 -10.58 11.84
C GLU A 114 -16.54 -9.25 11.85
N ASP A 115 -16.64 -8.60 13.02
CA ASP A 115 -17.27 -7.28 13.15
C ASP A 115 -16.50 -6.19 12.40
N LEU A 116 -15.18 -6.36 12.22
CA LEU A 116 -14.31 -5.38 11.57
C LEU A 116 -14.15 -5.59 10.05
N ILE A 117 -14.60 -6.72 9.52
CA ILE A 117 -14.49 -7.03 8.08
C ILE A 117 -15.36 -6.11 7.22
N THR A 118 -16.51 -5.71 7.74
CA THR A 118 -17.38 -4.78 7.03
C THR A 118 -16.74 -3.39 7.00
N PRO A 119 -16.58 -2.76 5.82
CA PRO A 119 -16.02 -1.42 5.75
C PRO A 119 -16.80 -0.41 6.59
N PHE A 120 -16.08 0.47 7.30
CA PHE A 120 -16.62 1.52 8.17
C PHE A 120 -17.43 0.99 9.37
N SER A 121 -17.04 -0.15 9.91
CA SER A 121 -17.66 -0.78 11.10
C SER A 121 -16.83 -0.64 12.37
N PHE A 122 -15.65 -0.03 12.30
CA PHE A 122 -14.83 0.18 13.49
C PHE A 122 -15.51 1.10 14.50
N PRO A 123 -15.44 0.79 15.79
CA PRO A 123 -15.86 1.71 16.83
C PRO A 123 -14.96 2.97 16.83
N GLU A 124 -15.41 4.00 17.53
CA GLU A 124 -14.62 5.22 17.68
C GLU A 124 -13.38 4.95 18.55
N LEU A 125 -12.21 5.00 17.94
CA LEU A 125 -10.92 4.78 18.61
C LEU A 125 -10.43 6.03 19.33
N ARG A 126 -9.28 5.95 19.99
CA ARG A 126 -8.64 7.03 20.79
C ARG A 126 -9.24 7.20 22.19
N GLN A 127 -9.91 6.14 22.69
CA GLN A 127 -10.43 6.13 24.06
C GLN A 127 -9.31 5.84 25.07
N LYS A 128 -8.33 5.01 24.67
CA LYS A 128 -7.20 4.60 25.52
C LYS A 128 -5.86 5.05 24.97
N ALA A 129 -5.66 4.99 23.65
CA ALA A 129 -4.38 5.29 23.03
C ALA A 129 -4.51 6.10 21.76
N LYS A 130 -3.46 6.86 21.44
CA LYS A 130 -3.20 7.49 20.14
C LYS A 130 -2.28 6.59 19.32
N PHE A 131 -2.20 6.87 18.02
CA PHE A 131 -1.43 6.06 17.08
C PHE A 131 -0.40 6.90 16.31
N ALA A 132 0.87 6.46 16.34
CA ALA A 132 1.94 7.00 15.51
C ALA A 132 2.47 5.93 14.56
N ALA A 133 2.57 6.24 13.27
CA ALA A 133 3.06 5.33 12.25
C ALA A 133 4.37 5.84 11.62
N ILE A 134 5.33 4.93 11.46
CA ILE A 134 6.69 5.20 10.98
C ILE A 134 7.00 4.23 9.85
N PRO A 135 6.85 4.63 8.57
CA PRO A 135 7.12 3.77 7.44
C PRO A 135 8.62 3.56 7.25
N THR A 136 9.01 2.33 6.92
CA THR A 136 10.40 1.96 6.58
C THR A 136 10.50 1.36 5.16
N THR A 137 9.45 1.53 4.37
CA THR A 137 9.39 1.22 2.93
C THR A 137 8.75 2.39 2.19
N SER A 138 9.05 2.53 0.91
CA SER A 138 8.50 3.60 0.08
C SER A 138 7.49 3.03 -0.93
N GLY A 139 6.31 2.60 -0.42
CA GLY A 139 5.28 1.97 -1.26
C GLY A 139 3.89 1.96 -0.67
N THR A 140 3.68 1.29 0.45
CA THR A 140 2.35 1.00 1.00
C THR A 140 1.59 2.19 1.55
N ALA A 141 2.31 3.23 1.97
CA ALA A 141 1.77 4.46 2.56
C ALA A 141 0.80 4.23 3.75
N THR A 142 0.94 3.10 4.43
CA THR A 142 0.03 2.72 5.52
C THR A 142 0.03 3.73 6.68
N GLU A 143 1.08 4.55 6.79
CA GLU A 143 1.20 5.63 7.79
C GLU A 143 0.17 6.75 7.62
N VAL A 144 -0.44 6.88 6.46
CA VAL A 144 -1.44 7.93 6.18
C VAL A 144 -2.79 7.38 5.76
N THR A 145 -2.97 6.05 5.76
CA THR A 145 -4.19 5.43 5.21
C THR A 145 -5.19 4.99 6.27
N ALA A 146 -6.43 4.92 5.86
CA ALA A 146 -7.58 4.37 6.60
C ALA A 146 -7.75 2.85 6.40
N PHE A 147 -6.65 2.13 6.12
CA PHE A 147 -6.68 0.70 5.80
C PHE A 147 -5.72 -0.10 6.68
N SER A 148 -6.04 -1.38 6.85
CA SER A 148 -5.22 -2.41 7.47
C SER A 148 -5.53 -3.75 6.81
N VAL A 149 -4.53 -4.46 6.29
CA VAL A 149 -4.72 -5.75 5.61
C VAL A 149 -4.26 -6.88 6.54
N ILE A 150 -5.20 -7.72 6.96
CA ILE A 150 -4.96 -8.84 7.89
C ILE A 150 -5.32 -10.15 7.19
N THR A 151 -4.49 -11.16 7.38
CA THR A 151 -4.68 -12.48 6.78
C THR A 151 -5.29 -13.46 7.79
N ASN A 152 -6.41 -14.07 7.42
CA ASN A 152 -6.89 -15.23 8.15
C ASN A 152 -6.33 -16.48 7.47
N TYR A 153 -5.32 -17.09 8.09
CA TYR A 153 -4.66 -18.29 7.54
C TYR A 153 -5.50 -19.55 7.62
N GLN A 154 -6.55 -19.58 8.44
CA GLN A 154 -7.48 -20.71 8.50
C GLN A 154 -8.35 -20.76 7.24
N THR A 155 -8.75 -19.61 6.74
CA THR A 155 -9.55 -19.48 5.51
C THR A 155 -8.72 -19.18 4.26
N GLY A 156 -7.44 -18.82 4.43
CA GLY A 156 -6.56 -18.36 3.35
C GLY A 156 -6.95 -17.00 2.76
N VAL A 157 -7.78 -16.22 3.46
CA VAL A 157 -8.32 -14.95 2.95
C VAL A 157 -7.60 -13.76 3.58
N LYS A 158 -7.21 -12.79 2.74
CA LYS A 158 -6.75 -11.46 3.16
C LYS A 158 -7.95 -10.51 3.27
N TYR A 159 -8.14 -9.96 4.45
CA TYR A 159 -9.21 -9.02 4.75
C TYR A 159 -8.67 -7.58 4.79
N PRO A 160 -9.08 -6.72 3.85
CA PRO A 160 -8.78 -5.29 3.90
C PRO A 160 -9.76 -4.60 4.86
N LEU A 161 -9.36 -4.43 6.09
CA LEU A 161 -10.11 -3.64 7.06
C LEU A 161 -10.03 -2.16 6.67
N ALA A 162 -11.15 -1.47 6.63
CA ALA A 162 -11.24 -0.10 6.13
C ALA A 162 -12.11 0.76 7.05
N ASP A 163 -11.52 1.75 7.70
CA ASP A 163 -12.24 2.75 8.48
C ASP A 163 -11.38 4.00 8.69
N PHE A 164 -11.99 5.19 8.64
CA PHE A 164 -11.28 6.43 8.97
C PHE A 164 -10.78 6.48 10.42
N ASN A 165 -11.38 5.73 11.33
CA ASN A 165 -10.97 5.64 12.72
C ASN A 165 -9.56 5.06 12.90
N ILE A 166 -9.09 4.20 11.99
CA ILE A 166 -7.73 3.61 12.03
C ILE A 166 -6.68 4.46 11.30
N THR A 167 -7.03 5.62 10.75
CA THR A 167 -6.03 6.57 10.26
C THR A 167 -5.15 7.01 11.43
N PRO A 168 -3.81 6.93 11.34
CA PRO A 168 -2.91 7.36 12.41
C PRO A 168 -3.12 8.80 12.85
N ASP A 169 -2.80 9.12 14.09
CA ASP A 169 -2.78 10.51 14.59
C ASP A 169 -1.53 11.25 14.10
N VAL A 170 -0.40 10.52 14.04
CA VAL A 170 0.90 11.05 13.65
C VAL A 170 1.54 10.10 12.64
N ALA A 171 2.05 10.65 11.55
CA ALA A 171 2.94 9.95 10.62
C ALA A 171 4.34 10.57 10.68
N ILE A 172 5.38 9.73 10.76
CA ILE A 172 6.78 10.17 10.79
C ILE A 172 7.49 9.57 9.58
N VAL A 173 7.68 10.37 8.54
CA VAL A 173 8.19 9.99 7.22
C VAL A 173 9.68 10.37 7.13
N ASP A 174 10.53 9.56 7.77
CA ASP A 174 11.98 9.80 7.85
C ASP A 174 12.72 9.02 6.75
N PRO A 175 13.30 9.70 5.75
CA PRO A 175 14.01 9.04 4.66
C PRO A 175 15.28 8.29 5.08
N ASP A 176 15.83 8.56 6.24
CA ASP A 176 16.98 7.78 6.75
C ASP A 176 16.60 6.30 6.97
N LEU A 177 15.33 6.01 7.28
CA LEU A 177 14.82 4.66 7.53
C LEU A 177 14.75 3.79 6.26
N VAL A 178 14.74 4.40 5.08
CA VAL A 178 14.68 3.70 3.79
C VAL A 178 16.02 3.69 3.05
N ALA A 179 17.06 4.31 3.61
CA ALA A 179 18.39 4.36 2.99
C ALA A 179 18.98 2.97 2.71
N GLY A 180 18.79 2.02 3.64
CA GLY A 180 19.26 0.64 3.52
C GLY A 180 18.29 -0.34 2.84
N LEU A 181 17.23 0.14 2.19
CA LEU A 181 16.23 -0.74 1.57
C LEU A 181 16.85 -1.51 0.38
N PRO A 182 16.69 -2.86 0.32
CA PRO A 182 17.21 -3.65 -0.80
C PRO A 182 16.61 -3.21 -2.15
N VAL A 183 17.43 -3.17 -3.19
CA VAL A 183 17.02 -2.65 -4.51
C VAL A 183 15.79 -3.35 -5.10
N LYS A 184 15.64 -4.64 -4.85
CA LYS A 184 14.45 -5.41 -5.29
C LYS A 184 13.18 -4.91 -4.60
N GLN A 185 13.26 -4.55 -3.31
CA GLN A 185 12.14 -3.96 -2.59
C GLN A 185 11.87 -2.54 -3.07
N VAL A 186 12.91 -1.74 -3.36
CA VAL A 186 12.75 -0.40 -3.95
C VAL A 186 11.97 -0.47 -5.27
N ALA A 187 12.29 -1.43 -6.13
CA ALA A 187 11.57 -1.63 -7.40
C ALA A 187 10.09 -1.93 -7.15
N TYR A 188 9.80 -2.92 -6.32
CA TYR A 188 8.44 -3.38 -6.08
C TYR A 188 7.60 -2.33 -5.34
N THR A 189 8.14 -1.74 -4.26
CA THR A 189 7.40 -0.74 -3.51
C THR A 189 7.23 0.57 -4.27
N GLY A 190 8.21 0.95 -5.10
CA GLY A 190 8.10 2.14 -5.96
C GLY A 190 7.03 1.98 -7.05
N MET A 191 6.94 0.81 -7.68
CA MET A 191 5.88 0.51 -8.65
C MET A 191 4.50 0.36 -7.99
N ASP A 192 4.46 -0.09 -6.74
CA ASP A 192 3.26 -0.08 -5.91
C ASP A 192 2.75 1.35 -5.68
N ALA A 193 3.65 2.26 -5.29
CA ALA A 193 3.32 3.69 -5.13
C ALA A 193 2.82 4.33 -6.43
N LEU A 194 3.43 4.00 -7.57
CA LEU A 194 2.96 4.45 -8.88
C LEU A 194 1.55 3.96 -9.18
N THR A 195 1.30 2.68 -8.91
CA THR A 195 -0.01 2.05 -9.12
C THR A 195 -1.07 2.69 -8.22
N HIS A 196 -0.77 2.89 -6.94
CA HIS A 196 -1.63 3.62 -6.00
C HIS A 196 -2.04 4.98 -6.54
N ALA A 197 -1.08 5.77 -7.00
CA ALA A 197 -1.33 7.12 -7.50
C ALA A 197 -2.14 7.12 -8.81
N ILE A 198 -1.83 6.23 -9.75
CA ILE A 198 -2.56 6.12 -11.02
C ILE A 198 -3.99 5.64 -10.77
N GLU A 199 -4.20 4.58 -9.99
CA GLU A 199 -5.55 4.09 -9.68
C GLU A 199 -6.37 5.11 -8.91
N ALA A 200 -5.79 5.80 -7.92
CA ALA A 200 -6.46 6.88 -7.21
C ALA A 200 -6.89 8.01 -8.14
N TYR A 201 -6.04 8.38 -9.10
CA TYR A 201 -6.35 9.43 -10.06
C TYR A 201 -7.50 9.07 -10.99
N VAL A 202 -7.58 7.82 -11.48
CA VAL A 202 -8.65 7.37 -12.38
C VAL A 202 -9.87 6.79 -11.66
N SER A 203 -9.82 6.60 -10.36
CA SER A 203 -10.93 6.08 -9.54
C SER A 203 -12.22 6.87 -9.76
N THR A 204 -13.38 6.21 -9.68
CA THR A 204 -14.69 6.87 -9.69
C THR A 204 -14.94 7.77 -8.49
N LEU A 205 -14.12 7.65 -7.43
CA LEU A 205 -14.17 8.45 -6.21
C LEU A 205 -13.10 9.55 -6.16
N ASN A 206 -12.42 9.81 -7.28
CA ASN A 206 -11.46 10.90 -7.41
C ASN A 206 -12.10 12.27 -7.12
N GLY A 207 -11.28 13.27 -6.84
CA GLY A 207 -11.79 14.60 -6.58
C GLY A 207 -10.70 15.67 -6.40
N PRO A 208 -11.10 16.93 -6.19
CA PRO A 208 -10.18 18.07 -6.17
C PRO A 208 -9.14 18.00 -5.05
N PHE A 209 -9.37 17.22 -4.01
CA PHE A 209 -8.41 17.02 -2.91
C PHE A 209 -7.44 15.87 -3.17
N THR A 210 -7.85 14.84 -3.91
CA THR A 210 -7.04 13.65 -4.21
C THR A 210 -6.25 13.78 -5.49
N ASP A 211 -6.80 14.41 -6.52
CA ASP A 211 -6.19 14.54 -7.84
C ASP A 211 -4.81 15.22 -7.83
N PRO A 212 -4.62 16.38 -7.15
CA PRO A 212 -3.31 17.01 -7.10
C PRO A 212 -2.24 16.15 -6.42
N LEU A 213 -2.63 15.41 -5.35
CA LEU A 213 -1.73 14.51 -4.63
C LEU A 213 -1.33 13.31 -5.50
N ALA A 214 -2.30 12.71 -6.20
CA ALA A 214 -2.05 11.59 -7.09
C ALA A 214 -1.13 11.99 -8.26
N LEU A 215 -1.41 13.11 -8.93
CA LEU A 215 -0.59 13.61 -10.03
C LEU A 215 0.83 13.97 -9.58
N GLN A 216 0.99 14.60 -8.42
CA GLN A 216 2.30 14.90 -7.87
C GLN A 216 3.07 13.64 -7.52
N ALA A 217 2.41 12.63 -6.95
CA ALA A 217 3.03 11.34 -6.66
C ALA A 217 3.50 10.63 -7.95
N ILE A 218 2.68 10.60 -9.00
CA ILE A 218 3.05 10.01 -10.31
C ILE A 218 4.31 10.68 -10.85
N GLU A 219 4.33 12.01 -10.89
CA GLU A 219 5.49 12.79 -11.36
C GLU A 219 6.75 12.43 -10.58
N MET A 220 6.68 12.49 -9.25
CA MET A 220 7.83 12.18 -8.40
C MET A 220 8.31 10.73 -8.56
N VAL A 221 7.40 9.75 -8.68
CA VAL A 221 7.81 8.35 -8.90
C VAL A 221 8.52 8.19 -10.23
N LEU A 222 8.00 8.77 -11.31
CA LEU A 222 8.60 8.67 -12.63
C LEU A 222 9.98 9.35 -12.70
N ASP A 223 10.16 10.43 -11.95
CA ASP A 223 11.44 11.15 -11.91
C ASP A 223 12.48 10.45 -11.03
N TYR A 224 12.06 9.95 -9.86
CA TYR A 224 13.01 9.54 -8.81
C TYR A 224 13.18 8.03 -8.64
N LEU A 225 12.21 7.19 -9.06
CA LEU A 225 12.34 5.74 -8.88
C LEU A 225 13.59 5.15 -9.55
N PRO A 226 13.98 5.55 -10.78
CA PRO A 226 15.21 5.04 -11.40
C PRO A 226 16.48 5.39 -10.62
N GLY A 227 16.56 6.58 -10.05
CA GLY A 227 17.67 7.01 -9.19
C GLY A 227 17.67 6.27 -7.86
N SER A 228 16.50 6.15 -7.23
CA SER A 228 16.32 5.41 -5.98
C SER A 228 16.72 3.94 -6.11
N TYR A 229 16.38 3.30 -7.21
CA TYR A 229 16.79 1.93 -7.54
C TYR A 229 18.33 1.78 -7.67
N LYS A 230 19.00 2.84 -8.13
CA LYS A 230 20.48 2.92 -8.22
C LYS A 230 21.13 3.39 -6.91
N CYS A 231 20.39 3.42 -5.81
CA CYS A 231 20.86 3.86 -4.49
C CYS A 231 21.25 5.34 -4.41
N ASP A 232 20.66 6.21 -5.23
CA ASP A 232 20.74 7.65 -5.04
C ASP A 232 19.90 8.05 -3.82
N MET A 233 20.54 8.61 -2.80
CA MET A 233 19.88 8.92 -1.53
C MET A 233 18.93 10.11 -1.62
N VAL A 234 19.17 11.06 -2.54
CA VAL A 234 18.21 12.15 -2.81
C VAL A 234 16.95 11.58 -3.45
N ALA A 235 17.12 10.71 -4.44
CA ALA A 235 16.01 10.04 -5.09
C ALA A 235 15.24 9.13 -4.10
N ARG A 236 15.92 8.45 -3.17
CA ARG A 236 15.26 7.66 -2.10
C ARG A 236 14.40 8.51 -1.18
N GLU A 237 14.91 9.67 -0.80
CA GLU A 237 14.15 10.65 -0.02
C GLU A 237 12.90 11.09 -0.76
N GLN A 238 13.02 11.48 -2.03
CA GLN A 238 11.87 11.90 -2.85
C GLN A 238 10.86 10.77 -3.05
N MET A 239 11.33 9.52 -3.24
CA MET A 239 10.45 8.36 -3.32
C MET A 239 9.69 8.11 -2.02
N HIS A 240 10.29 8.39 -0.87
CA HIS A 240 9.64 8.25 0.42
C HIS A 240 8.51 9.27 0.62
N TYR A 241 8.67 10.47 0.06
CA TYR A 241 7.60 11.48 0.03
C TYR A 241 6.53 11.14 -1.02
N ALA A 242 6.95 10.67 -2.20
CA ALA A 242 6.02 10.31 -3.29
C ALA A 242 5.02 9.23 -2.87
N GLN A 243 5.48 8.17 -2.17
CA GLN A 243 4.59 7.12 -1.68
C GLN A 243 3.59 7.66 -0.64
N CYS A 244 4.02 8.56 0.24
CA CYS A 244 3.14 9.19 1.21
C CYS A 244 2.04 10.02 0.52
N LEU A 245 2.38 10.81 -0.50
CA LEU A 245 1.41 11.55 -1.33
C LEU A 245 0.43 10.60 -2.05
N ALA A 246 0.93 9.49 -2.62
CA ALA A 246 0.08 8.46 -3.20
C ALA A 246 -0.91 7.88 -2.19
N GLY A 247 -0.44 7.66 -0.94
CA GLY A 247 -1.24 7.19 0.17
C GLY A 247 -2.37 8.14 0.56
N MET A 248 -2.05 9.42 0.66
CA MET A 248 -3.04 10.46 0.93
C MET A 248 -4.13 10.50 -0.15
N ALA A 249 -3.76 10.28 -1.41
CA ALA A 249 -4.71 10.23 -2.51
C ALA A 249 -5.58 8.97 -2.42
N PHE A 250 -5.00 7.76 -2.43
CA PHE A 250 -5.77 6.54 -2.53
C PHE A 250 -6.56 6.20 -1.27
N SER A 251 -6.11 6.64 -0.10
CA SER A 251 -6.88 6.46 1.14
C SER A 251 -8.25 7.12 1.07
N ASN A 252 -8.40 8.15 0.23
CA ASN A 252 -9.62 8.93 0.08
C ASN A 252 -10.34 8.69 -1.26
N ALA A 253 -9.62 8.34 -2.32
CA ALA A 253 -10.18 8.05 -3.65
C ALA A 253 -10.41 6.55 -3.89
N LEU A 254 -9.90 5.67 -3.03
CA LEU A 254 -9.81 4.23 -3.24
C LEU A 254 -8.93 3.86 -4.45
N LEU A 255 -8.96 2.59 -4.82
CA LEU A 255 -8.11 1.98 -5.84
C LEU A 255 -8.97 1.37 -6.96
N GLY A 256 -8.40 0.48 -7.74
CA GLY A 256 -9.06 -0.20 -8.86
C GLY A 256 -8.69 -1.67 -8.97
N ILE A 257 -8.85 -2.19 -10.20
CA ILE A 257 -8.71 -3.63 -10.46
C ILE A 257 -7.26 -4.12 -10.51
N VAL A 258 -6.24 -3.25 -10.64
CA VAL A 258 -4.85 -3.69 -10.49
C VAL A 258 -4.65 -4.28 -9.10
N HIS A 259 -5.05 -3.55 -8.07
CA HIS A 259 -4.97 -4.02 -6.69
C HIS A 259 -5.89 -5.20 -6.41
N SER A 260 -7.11 -5.23 -6.98
CA SER A 260 -8.00 -6.37 -6.85
C SER A 260 -7.38 -7.67 -7.39
N MET A 261 -6.74 -7.61 -8.56
CA MET A 261 -6.00 -8.73 -9.15
C MET A 261 -4.82 -9.14 -8.26
N ALA A 262 -4.00 -8.19 -7.82
CA ALA A 262 -2.80 -8.45 -7.02
C ALA A 262 -3.13 -9.12 -5.68
N HIS A 263 -4.21 -8.70 -5.01
CA HIS A 263 -4.65 -9.32 -3.76
C HIS A 263 -5.04 -10.78 -3.91
N LYS A 264 -5.58 -11.17 -5.05
CA LYS A 264 -6.08 -12.54 -5.27
C LYS A 264 -5.04 -13.45 -5.89
N THR A 265 -3.99 -12.90 -6.50
CA THR A 265 -2.91 -13.68 -7.12
C THR A 265 -1.69 -13.88 -6.22
N GLY A 266 -1.46 -13.00 -5.24
CA GLY A 266 -0.24 -13.00 -4.43
C GLY A 266 0.13 -14.34 -3.80
N ALA A 267 -0.84 -15.09 -3.27
CA ALA A 267 -0.65 -16.39 -2.64
C ALA A 267 -1.43 -17.52 -3.34
N ALA A 268 -1.92 -17.29 -4.56
CA ALA A 268 -2.79 -18.25 -5.25
C ALA A 268 -2.05 -19.46 -5.83
N PHE A 269 -0.76 -19.34 -6.11
CA PHE A 269 0.01 -20.31 -6.87
C PHE A 269 1.06 -21.05 -6.03
N SER A 270 1.25 -22.33 -6.33
CA SER A 270 2.22 -23.19 -5.63
C SER A 270 3.68 -22.82 -5.89
N THR A 271 3.97 -22.11 -6.98
CA THR A 271 5.30 -21.58 -7.32
C THR A 271 5.83 -20.54 -6.33
N GLY A 272 5.00 -20.11 -5.38
CA GLY A 272 5.36 -19.19 -4.32
C GLY A 272 4.60 -17.87 -4.39
N HIS A 273 4.86 -17.04 -3.39
CA HIS A 273 4.20 -15.73 -3.22
C HIS A 273 4.71 -14.73 -4.26
N ILE A 274 3.79 -14.13 -5.03
CA ILE A 274 4.10 -12.99 -5.89
C ILE A 274 4.11 -11.75 -5.00
N PRO A 275 5.25 -11.04 -4.85
CA PRO A 275 5.28 -9.80 -4.07
C PRO A 275 4.27 -8.80 -4.61
N HIS A 276 3.51 -8.15 -3.71
CA HIS A 276 2.37 -7.31 -4.06
C HIS A 276 2.71 -6.24 -5.11
N GLY A 277 3.76 -5.44 -4.88
CA GLY A 277 4.18 -4.42 -5.84
C GLY A 277 4.70 -4.99 -7.17
N CYS A 278 5.22 -6.23 -7.18
CA CYS A 278 5.57 -6.94 -8.43
C CYS A 278 4.31 -7.29 -9.23
N ALA A 279 3.28 -7.83 -8.57
CA ALA A 279 2.00 -8.11 -9.21
C ALA A 279 1.35 -6.84 -9.78
N ASN A 280 1.30 -5.77 -9.00
CA ASN A 280 0.79 -4.47 -9.44
C ASN A 280 1.54 -3.95 -10.67
N ALA A 281 2.87 -4.04 -10.68
CA ALA A 281 3.69 -3.60 -11.80
C ALA A 281 3.43 -4.41 -13.09
N ILE A 282 3.21 -5.72 -12.96
CA ILE A 282 2.86 -6.59 -14.10
C ILE A 282 1.48 -6.22 -14.66
N TYR A 283 0.49 -5.98 -13.80
CA TYR A 283 -0.90 -5.78 -14.23
C TYR A 283 -1.18 -4.37 -14.76
N LEU A 284 -0.50 -3.37 -14.24
CA LEU A 284 -0.80 -1.96 -14.51
C LEU A 284 -0.89 -1.61 -16.02
N PRO A 285 0.05 -2.02 -16.91
CA PRO A 285 -0.04 -1.72 -18.34
C PRO A 285 -1.31 -2.28 -19.00
N TYR A 286 -1.71 -3.49 -18.61
CA TYR A 286 -2.88 -4.17 -19.17
C TYR A 286 -4.18 -3.54 -18.67
N VAL A 287 -4.23 -3.18 -17.40
CA VAL A 287 -5.41 -2.52 -16.81
C VAL A 287 -5.60 -1.11 -17.38
N ILE A 288 -4.53 -0.36 -17.62
CA ILE A 288 -4.64 0.94 -18.31
C ILE A 288 -5.31 0.77 -19.69
N LYS A 289 -4.89 -0.21 -20.48
CA LYS A 289 -5.50 -0.50 -21.80
C LYS A 289 -6.97 -0.92 -21.67
N TYR A 290 -7.30 -1.74 -20.66
CA TYR A 290 -8.68 -2.13 -20.40
C TYR A 290 -9.55 -0.92 -20.02
N ASN A 291 -9.11 -0.16 -19.04
CA ASN A 291 -9.84 1.00 -18.53
C ASN A 291 -9.95 2.14 -19.55
N ALA A 292 -8.98 2.28 -20.46
CA ALA A 292 -8.99 3.30 -21.51
C ALA A 292 -10.11 3.13 -22.56
N LYS A 293 -10.89 2.06 -22.50
CA LYS A 293 -12.15 1.95 -23.28
C LYS A 293 -13.30 2.77 -22.67
N ASP A 294 -13.18 3.17 -21.41
CA ASP A 294 -14.03 4.18 -20.79
C ASP A 294 -13.52 5.59 -21.14
N ALA A 295 -14.40 6.45 -21.65
CA ALA A 295 -14.01 7.78 -22.16
C ALA A 295 -13.47 8.72 -21.05
N VAL A 296 -13.96 8.60 -19.82
CA VAL A 296 -13.50 9.41 -18.69
C VAL A 296 -12.11 8.95 -18.28
N ALA A 297 -11.91 7.65 -18.13
CA ALA A 297 -10.61 7.06 -17.81
C ALA A 297 -9.58 7.35 -18.89
N ALA A 298 -9.91 7.22 -20.18
CA ALA A 298 -9.04 7.52 -21.31
C ALA A 298 -8.50 8.96 -21.23
N LYS A 299 -9.40 9.93 -21.02
CA LYS A 299 -9.05 11.34 -20.85
C LYS A 299 -8.09 11.56 -19.68
N ARG A 300 -8.31 10.89 -18.55
CA ARG A 300 -7.47 11.02 -17.36
C ARG A 300 -6.09 10.37 -17.55
N TYR A 301 -5.99 9.21 -18.19
CA TYR A 301 -4.70 8.63 -18.57
C TYR A 301 -3.92 9.51 -19.54
N ALA A 302 -4.59 10.07 -20.55
CA ALA A 302 -3.96 11.02 -21.47
C ALA A 302 -3.48 12.29 -20.77
N GLU A 303 -4.19 12.76 -19.74
CA GLU A 303 -3.76 13.89 -18.91
C GLU A 303 -2.50 13.58 -18.10
N ILE A 304 -2.41 12.38 -17.50
CA ILE A 304 -1.16 11.92 -16.89
C ILE A 304 -0.02 11.99 -17.89
N ALA A 305 -0.20 11.43 -19.10
CA ALA A 305 0.83 11.43 -20.13
C ALA A 305 1.27 12.85 -20.54
N ARG A 306 0.33 13.78 -20.72
CA ARG A 306 0.64 15.19 -21.03
C ARG A 306 1.43 15.85 -19.91
N ARG A 307 1.02 15.66 -18.68
CA ARG A 307 1.70 16.24 -17.51
C ARG A 307 3.13 15.72 -17.37
N MET A 308 3.36 14.44 -17.72
CA MET A 308 4.69 13.84 -17.73
C MET A 308 5.51 14.20 -19.00
N GLY A 309 5.00 15.04 -19.87
CA GLY A 309 5.70 15.43 -21.10
C GLY A 309 5.87 14.30 -22.11
N LEU A 310 5.03 13.25 -22.04
CA LEU A 310 5.09 12.15 -22.99
C LEU A 310 4.56 12.54 -24.37
N ALA A 311 5.14 11.97 -25.42
CA ALA A 311 4.77 12.30 -26.80
C ALA A 311 3.43 11.68 -27.19
N GLY A 312 2.61 12.43 -27.93
CA GLY A 312 1.35 11.96 -28.51
C GLY A 312 0.51 13.09 -29.04
N THR A 313 -0.06 12.91 -30.23
CA THR A 313 -0.94 13.91 -30.89
C THR A 313 -2.42 13.64 -30.72
N SER A 314 -2.76 12.44 -30.20
CA SER A 314 -4.13 12.02 -29.89
C SER A 314 -4.19 11.46 -28.49
N GLU A 315 -5.38 11.34 -27.94
CA GLU A 315 -5.62 10.71 -26.63
C GLU A 315 -5.08 9.28 -26.60
N GLN A 316 -5.37 8.48 -27.61
CA GLN A 316 -4.87 7.11 -27.71
C GLN A 316 -3.34 7.04 -27.80
N ALA A 317 -2.70 7.97 -28.56
CA ALA A 317 -1.25 8.01 -28.65
C ALA A 317 -0.59 8.34 -27.29
N LEU A 318 -1.19 9.26 -26.53
CA LEU A 318 -0.74 9.60 -25.17
C LEU A 318 -0.89 8.42 -24.20
N ILE A 319 -2.01 7.69 -24.27
CA ILE A 319 -2.22 6.49 -23.46
C ILE A 319 -1.18 5.42 -23.80
N ASN A 320 -0.93 5.19 -25.09
CA ASN A 320 0.10 4.24 -25.51
C ASN A 320 1.48 4.63 -24.98
N SER A 321 1.85 5.93 -25.08
CA SER A 321 3.11 6.42 -24.52
C SER A 321 3.21 6.26 -23.00
N LEU A 322 2.10 6.38 -22.28
CA LEU A 322 2.07 6.10 -20.83
C LEU A 322 2.32 4.62 -20.54
N VAL A 323 1.67 3.73 -21.29
CA VAL A 323 1.87 2.27 -21.16
C VAL A 323 3.31 1.89 -21.49
N GLU A 324 3.85 2.40 -22.59
CA GLU A 324 5.25 2.18 -22.98
C GLU A 324 6.23 2.66 -21.91
N LYS A 325 5.94 3.82 -21.31
CA LYS A 325 6.76 4.35 -20.21
C LYS A 325 6.77 3.43 -18.99
N ILE A 326 5.63 2.87 -18.61
CA ILE A 326 5.51 1.91 -17.50
C ILE A 326 6.23 0.60 -17.83
N ASP A 327 6.06 0.09 -19.05
CA ASP A 327 6.79 -1.10 -19.51
C ASP A 327 8.32 -0.88 -19.50
N GLU A 328 8.79 0.31 -19.92
CA GLU A 328 10.20 0.69 -19.83
C GLU A 328 10.71 0.69 -18.38
N PHE A 329 9.90 1.19 -17.44
CA PHE A 329 10.22 1.13 -16.01
C PHE A 329 10.32 -0.32 -15.51
N ASN A 330 9.35 -1.18 -15.84
CA ASN A 330 9.39 -2.58 -15.46
C ASN A 330 10.68 -3.27 -15.94
N VAL A 331 11.10 -3.03 -17.18
CA VAL A 331 12.36 -3.56 -17.72
C VAL A 331 13.57 -3.02 -16.95
N ARG A 332 13.64 -1.71 -16.72
CA ARG A 332 14.77 -1.07 -16.00
C ARG A 332 14.88 -1.53 -14.54
N LEU A 333 13.76 -1.89 -13.93
CA LEU A 333 13.66 -2.32 -12.54
C LEU A 333 13.78 -3.85 -12.38
N ASN A 334 14.03 -4.58 -13.46
CA ASN A 334 14.10 -6.05 -13.46
C ASN A 334 12.80 -6.71 -12.98
N ILE A 335 11.66 -6.13 -13.33
CA ILE A 335 10.34 -6.68 -13.04
C ILE A 335 9.91 -7.56 -14.23
N PRO A 336 9.43 -8.80 -14.00
CA PRO A 336 8.92 -9.66 -15.06
C PRO A 336 7.78 -9.00 -15.83
N LYS A 337 7.75 -9.18 -17.14
CA LYS A 337 6.72 -8.59 -18.00
C LYS A 337 5.36 -9.27 -17.83
N THR A 338 5.35 -10.57 -17.53
CA THR A 338 4.15 -11.39 -17.46
C THR A 338 4.17 -12.30 -16.23
N LEU A 339 3.04 -12.87 -15.86
CA LEU A 339 2.97 -13.92 -14.84
C LEU A 339 3.75 -15.19 -15.26
N LYS A 340 3.81 -15.47 -16.56
CA LYS A 340 4.61 -16.57 -17.11
C LYS A 340 6.11 -16.32 -16.92
N ASP A 341 6.57 -15.09 -17.18
CA ASP A 341 7.98 -14.69 -16.96
C ASP A 341 8.34 -14.67 -15.46
N PHE A 342 7.38 -14.42 -14.60
CA PHE A 342 7.56 -14.55 -13.14
C PHE A 342 7.77 -16.02 -12.72
N GLY A 343 7.30 -16.97 -13.51
CA GLY A 343 7.46 -18.41 -13.27
C GLY A 343 6.20 -19.13 -12.82
N ILE A 344 5.02 -18.52 -12.98
CA ILE A 344 3.75 -19.22 -12.70
C ILE A 344 3.52 -20.35 -13.70
N ASN A 345 3.23 -21.57 -13.18
CA ASN A 345 2.94 -22.73 -14.01
C ASN A 345 1.66 -22.52 -14.83
N GLU A 346 1.70 -22.88 -16.12
CA GLU A 346 0.60 -22.63 -17.06
C GLU A 346 -0.66 -23.47 -16.76
N GLU A 347 -0.51 -24.71 -16.38
CA GLU A 347 -1.65 -25.58 -16.07
C GLU A 347 -2.32 -25.14 -14.78
N GLU A 348 -1.54 -24.82 -13.75
CA GLU A 348 -2.04 -24.26 -12.51
C GLU A 348 -2.75 -22.91 -12.71
N PHE A 349 -2.21 -22.05 -13.58
CA PHE A 349 -2.86 -20.80 -13.94
C PHE A 349 -4.24 -21.05 -14.59
N LYS A 350 -4.31 -21.93 -15.59
CA LYS A 350 -5.57 -22.28 -16.28
C LYS A 350 -6.61 -22.87 -15.33
N GLU A 351 -6.19 -23.67 -14.37
CA GLU A 351 -7.08 -24.26 -13.36
C GLU A 351 -7.67 -23.21 -12.43
N LYS A 352 -6.91 -22.16 -12.07
CA LYS A 352 -7.26 -21.20 -11.02
C LYS A 352 -7.80 -19.88 -11.52
N VAL A 353 -7.59 -19.52 -12.79
CA VAL A 353 -7.87 -18.18 -13.32
C VAL A 353 -9.31 -17.74 -13.16
N ASP A 354 -10.29 -18.62 -13.39
CA ASP A 354 -11.72 -18.29 -13.26
C ASP A 354 -12.08 -18.00 -11.80
N LYS A 355 -11.56 -18.80 -10.86
CA LYS A 355 -11.79 -18.58 -9.44
C LYS A 355 -11.13 -17.29 -8.94
N ILE A 356 -9.91 -17.01 -9.40
CA ILE A 356 -9.20 -15.75 -9.09
C ILE A 356 -10.00 -14.57 -9.64
N ALA A 357 -10.54 -14.66 -10.85
CA ALA A 357 -11.34 -13.63 -11.47
C ALA A 357 -12.62 -13.31 -10.67
N GLU A 358 -13.37 -14.34 -10.25
CA GLU A 358 -14.52 -14.17 -9.37
C GLU A 358 -14.18 -13.44 -8.08
N LEU A 359 -13.09 -13.86 -7.42
CA LEU A 359 -12.63 -13.25 -6.17
C LEU A 359 -12.14 -11.81 -6.36
N ALA A 360 -11.50 -11.51 -7.50
CA ALA A 360 -11.04 -10.17 -7.83
C ALA A 360 -12.20 -9.22 -8.11
N VAL A 361 -13.24 -9.68 -8.82
CA VAL A 361 -14.46 -8.89 -9.04
C VAL A 361 -15.18 -8.61 -7.73
N GLY A 362 -15.17 -9.55 -6.79
CA GLY A 362 -15.74 -9.38 -5.45
C GLY A 362 -14.89 -8.54 -4.49
N ASP A 363 -13.69 -8.11 -4.87
CA ASP A 363 -12.85 -7.24 -4.04
C ASP A 363 -13.44 -5.81 -3.98
N ALA A 364 -13.42 -5.21 -2.79
CA ALA A 364 -14.00 -3.89 -2.56
C ALA A 364 -13.44 -2.79 -3.48
N ARG A 365 -12.18 -2.92 -3.92
CA ARG A 365 -11.50 -1.94 -4.79
C ARG A 365 -12.02 -1.97 -6.23
N THR A 366 -12.60 -3.09 -6.66
CA THR A 366 -13.22 -3.20 -7.98
C THR A 366 -14.39 -2.22 -8.14
N GLY A 367 -15.08 -1.92 -7.04
CA GLY A 367 -16.20 -0.98 -7.04
C GLY A 367 -15.84 0.48 -7.36
N SER A 368 -14.59 0.88 -7.21
CA SER A 368 -14.09 2.22 -7.57
C SER A 368 -13.31 2.27 -8.89
N ASN A 369 -13.18 1.14 -9.59
CA ASN A 369 -12.56 1.11 -10.91
C ASN A 369 -13.40 1.90 -11.94
N PRO A 370 -12.78 2.70 -12.83
CA PRO A 370 -13.54 3.56 -13.74
C PRO A 370 -14.37 2.78 -14.76
N ARG A 371 -13.94 1.60 -15.19
CA ARG A 371 -14.67 0.72 -16.09
C ARG A 371 -15.16 -0.51 -15.35
N ALA A 372 -16.44 -0.79 -15.42
CA ALA A 372 -17.02 -2.01 -14.84
C ALA A 372 -16.40 -3.27 -15.47
N ILE A 373 -16.28 -4.32 -14.67
CA ILE A 373 -15.71 -5.59 -15.12
C ILE A 373 -16.51 -6.74 -14.51
N ASP A 374 -16.84 -7.75 -15.32
CA ASP A 374 -17.43 -9.01 -14.87
C ASP A 374 -16.36 -10.11 -14.73
N PRO A 375 -16.68 -11.26 -14.12
CA PRO A 375 -15.70 -12.34 -13.96
C PRO A 375 -15.12 -12.86 -15.28
N ALA A 376 -15.90 -12.90 -16.37
CA ALA A 376 -15.42 -13.39 -17.66
C ALA A 376 -14.39 -12.41 -18.28
N ALA A 377 -14.63 -11.11 -18.23
CA ALA A 377 -13.70 -10.09 -18.67
C ALA A 377 -12.45 -10.05 -17.78
N MET A 378 -12.61 -10.23 -16.46
CA MET A 378 -11.49 -10.31 -15.52
C MET A 378 -10.60 -11.53 -15.81
N ALA A 379 -11.17 -12.70 -16.10
CA ALA A 379 -10.41 -13.89 -16.49
C ALA A 379 -9.63 -13.68 -17.81
N LYS A 380 -10.24 -13.01 -18.80
CA LYS A 380 -9.55 -12.60 -20.04
C LYS A 380 -8.40 -11.65 -19.74
N LEU A 381 -8.61 -10.66 -18.89
CA LEU A 381 -7.58 -9.69 -18.52
C LEU A 381 -6.40 -10.37 -17.82
N LEU A 382 -6.67 -11.24 -16.84
CA LEU A 382 -5.64 -12.08 -16.20
C LEU A 382 -4.90 -12.96 -17.22
N THR A 383 -5.62 -13.51 -18.20
CA THR A 383 -5.02 -14.29 -19.27
C THR A 383 -4.09 -13.46 -20.14
N CYS A 384 -4.46 -12.20 -20.46
CA CYS A 384 -3.57 -11.27 -21.15
C CYS A 384 -2.29 -11.02 -20.34
N THR A 385 -2.39 -10.82 -19.02
CA THR A 385 -1.21 -10.62 -18.16
C THR A 385 -0.33 -11.87 -18.04
N TYR A 386 -0.90 -13.05 -18.20
CA TYR A 386 -0.14 -14.30 -18.18
C TYR A 386 0.67 -14.50 -19.46
N TYR A 387 0.05 -14.33 -20.63
CA TYR A 387 0.69 -14.59 -21.93
C TYR A 387 1.36 -13.37 -22.56
N GLY A 388 1.14 -12.18 -22.06
CA GLY A 388 1.64 -10.95 -22.68
C GLY A 388 0.87 -10.54 -23.94
N THR A 389 -0.40 -10.92 -24.04
CA THR A 389 -1.24 -10.63 -25.20
C THR A 389 -1.93 -9.27 -25.09
N GLU A 390 -2.37 -8.73 -26.23
CA GLU A 390 -3.04 -7.42 -26.29
C GLU A 390 -4.41 -7.46 -25.57
N VAL A 391 -4.80 -6.33 -25.00
CA VAL A 391 -6.13 -6.11 -24.39
C VAL A 391 -6.97 -5.31 -25.38
N ASP A 392 -7.83 -5.99 -26.14
CA ASP A 392 -8.62 -5.41 -27.23
C ASP A 392 -10.15 -5.40 -26.98
N PHE A 393 -10.60 -5.84 -25.80
CA PHE A 393 -12.00 -5.99 -25.41
C PHE A 393 -12.48 -4.97 -24.36
#